data_c61ddacd308a70204f27715b56eb0d4d
#
_entry.id   c61ddacd308a70204f27715b56eb0d4d
#
_cell.length_a   1.000
_cell.length_b   1.000
_cell.length_c   1.000
_cell.angle_alpha   90.00
_cell.angle_beta   90.00
_cell.angle_gamma   90.00
#
_symmetry.space_group_name_H-M   'P 1'
#
loop_
_entity.id
_entity.type
_entity.pdbx_description
1 polymer ?
#
loop_
_entity_poly.entity_id
_entity_poly.type
_entity_poly.pdbx_seq_one_letter_code
_entity_poly.pdbx_strand_id
1 'polypeptide(L)'
;GSVIISGAFGLFKKSVVIDAGGYDTSTMGEDMELVVKLHVFCREHGIPYRVRYATDAICWTQAPESLRDLSKQRRRGHIGLFQTMMRHRRMLANPKYGLVGLVSYVYFLIYELLSPYIEIFGLVTILIAFAVDLINVPFMILFFAIYVVYSALLSLTAFFARIHTIDLKLHASDVVKAVGLCILEVSCLRFVMAWVRA
;
A
#
# COMPACT_ATOMS: atom_id res chain seq x y z
N GLY A 1 13.37 2.25 6.86
CA GLY A 1 13.51 2.83 5.54
C GLY A 1 12.32 2.46 4.68
N SER A 2 11.90 3.36 3.81
CA SER A 2 10.79 3.09 2.88
C SER A 2 11.25 2.08 1.83
N VAL A 3 10.45 1.03 1.60
CA VAL A 3 10.68 0.03 0.54
C VAL A 3 9.92 0.43 -0.72
N ILE A 4 8.80 1.14 -0.56
CA ILE A 4 8.00 1.67 -1.66
C ILE A 4 8.12 3.19 -1.69
N ILE A 5 8.47 3.74 -2.84
CA ILE A 5 8.49 5.16 -3.15
C ILE A 5 7.57 5.36 -4.35
N SER A 6 6.88 6.50 -4.40
CA SER A 6 6.05 6.84 -5.57
C SER A 6 6.91 6.95 -6.82
N GLY A 7 6.59 6.23 -7.86
CA GLY A 7 7.31 6.25 -9.14
C GLY A 7 7.21 7.59 -9.87
N ALA A 8 6.20 8.42 -9.53
CA ALA A 8 5.98 9.70 -10.17
C ALA A 8 7.07 10.76 -9.83
N PHE A 9 7.73 10.65 -8.69
CA PHE A 9 8.68 11.67 -8.24
C PHE A 9 9.74 11.10 -7.29
N GLY A 10 10.80 10.54 -7.85
CA GLY A 10 11.94 10.01 -7.11
C GLY A 10 13.27 10.59 -7.61
N LEU A 11 14.17 10.96 -6.70
CA LEU A 11 15.50 11.41 -7.00
C LEU A 11 16.52 10.38 -6.51
N PHE A 12 17.35 9.88 -7.42
CA PHE A 12 18.34 8.86 -7.15
C PHE A 12 19.76 9.29 -7.55
N LYS A 13 20.76 8.81 -6.84
CA LYS A 13 22.15 8.99 -7.22
C LYS A 13 22.45 8.19 -8.48
N LYS A 14 22.68 8.86 -9.62
CA LYS A 14 22.83 8.25 -10.95
C LYS A 14 23.87 7.13 -10.99
N SER A 15 25.06 7.33 -10.38
CA SER A 15 26.11 6.31 -10.37
C SER A 15 25.63 5.01 -9.72
N VAL A 16 24.96 5.08 -8.56
CA VAL A 16 24.47 3.89 -7.83
C VAL A 16 23.38 3.18 -8.61
N VAL A 17 22.51 3.92 -9.33
CA VAL A 17 21.49 3.32 -10.21
C VAL A 17 22.13 2.55 -11.36
N ILE A 18 23.18 3.12 -12.01
CA ILE A 18 23.91 2.48 -13.09
C ILE A 18 24.63 1.22 -12.59
N ASP A 19 25.33 1.33 -11.45
CA ASP A 19 26.10 0.23 -10.85
C ASP A 19 25.17 -0.92 -10.41
N ALA A 20 23.94 -0.61 -9.97
CA ALA A 20 22.92 -1.60 -9.64
C ALA A 20 22.21 -2.21 -10.87
N GLY A 21 22.54 -1.80 -12.09
CA GLY A 21 21.96 -2.32 -13.33
C GLY A 21 20.70 -1.60 -13.82
N GLY A 22 20.37 -0.42 -13.27
CA GLY A 22 19.26 0.43 -13.74
C GLY A 22 17.86 -0.12 -13.46
N TYR A 23 16.89 0.41 -14.21
CA TYR A 23 15.49 -0.06 -14.16
C TYR A 23 15.33 -1.43 -14.79
N ASP A 24 14.47 -2.26 -14.20
CA ASP A 24 14.08 -3.54 -14.76
C ASP A 24 12.74 -3.43 -15.51
N THR A 25 12.80 -3.40 -16.83
CA THR A 25 11.62 -3.28 -17.68
C THR A 25 10.78 -4.56 -17.77
N SER A 26 11.23 -5.66 -17.16
CA SER A 26 10.48 -6.92 -17.14
C SER A 26 9.43 -7.00 -16.04
N THR A 27 9.42 -6.01 -15.11
CA THR A 27 8.46 -5.93 -14.02
C THR A 27 7.39 -4.87 -14.28
N MET A 28 6.18 -5.08 -13.78
CA MET A 28 5.09 -4.09 -13.86
C MET A 28 5.24 -2.94 -12.85
N GLY A 29 6.18 -3.06 -11.91
CA GLY A 29 6.49 -2.07 -10.88
C GLY A 29 7.98 -1.76 -10.88
N GLU A 30 8.48 -1.24 -12.01
CA GLU A 30 9.90 -0.93 -12.24
C GLU A 30 10.46 0.08 -11.23
N ASP A 31 9.64 0.99 -10.76
CA ASP A 31 9.97 1.99 -9.74
C ASP A 31 10.17 1.35 -8.36
N MET A 32 9.26 0.49 -7.98
CA MET A 32 9.33 -0.26 -6.73
C MET A 32 10.50 -1.25 -6.74
N GLU A 33 10.67 -1.96 -7.85
CA GLU A 33 11.78 -2.91 -8.04
C GLU A 33 13.13 -2.20 -7.92
N LEU A 34 13.30 -1.03 -8.55
CA LEU A 34 14.52 -0.24 -8.44
C LEU A 34 14.85 0.12 -6.99
N VAL A 35 13.87 0.56 -6.20
CA VAL A 35 14.11 0.93 -4.79
C VAL A 35 14.58 -0.27 -3.98
N VAL A 36 13.93 -1.42 -4.13
CA VAL A 36 14.30 -2.64 -3.44
C VAL A 36 15.68 -3.13 -3.89
N LYS A 37 15.95 -3.09 -5.20
CA LYS A 37 17.26 -3.40 -5.79
C LYS A 37 18.37 -2.53 -5.20
N LEU A 38 18.14 -1.22 -5.09
CA LEU A 38 19.12 -0.29 -4.50
C LEU A 38 19.38 -0.60 -3.02
N HIS A 39 18.35 -0.98 -2.25
CA HIS A 39 18.55 -1.44 -0.88
C HIS A 39 19.42 -2.70 -0.83
N VAL A 40 19.16 -3.68 -1.69
CA VAL A 40 19.95 -4.92 -1.79
C VAL A 40 21.38 -4.58 -2.18
N PHE A 41 21.57 -3.86 -3.28
CA PHE A 41 22.87 -3.51 -3.83
C PHE A 41 23.75 -2.78 -2.80
N CYS A 42 23.22 -1.72 -2.18
CA CYS A 42 23.98 -0.94 -1.21
C CYS A 42 24.37 -1.78 0.03
N ARG A 43 23.47 -2.66 0.51
CA ARG A 43 23.76 -3.53 1.65
C ARG A 43 24.78 -4.62 1.32
N GLU A 44 24.73 -5.18 0.12
CA GLU A 44 25.66 -6.22 -0.31
C GLU A 44 27.08 -5.69 -0.53
N HIS A 45 27.19 -4.43 -1.00
CA HIS A 45 28.49 -3.79 -1.26
C HIS A 45 28.97 -2.89 -0.12
N GLY A 46 28.28 -2.86 1.02
CA GLY A 46 28.68 -2.01 2.17
C GLY A 46 28.61 -0.52 1.90
N ILE A 47 27.82 -0.09 0.90
CA ILE A 47 27.68 1.34 0.51
C ILE A 47 26.76 2.03 1.53
N PRO A 48 27.21 3.09 2.21
CA PRO A 48 26.34 3.85 3.10
C PRO A 48 25.33 4.65 2.31
N TYR A 49 24.05 4.53 2.64
CA TYR A 49 22.97 5.24 1.98
C TYR A 49 21.86 5.65 2.96
N ARG A 50 21.07 6.63 2.57
CA ARG A 50 19.86 7.03 3.28
C ARG A 50 18.73 7.31 2.27
N VAL A 51 17.56 6.80 2.56
CA VAL A 51 16.32 7.19 1.88
C VAL A 51 15.65 8.25 2.75
N ARG A 52 15.34 9.39 2.16
CA ARG A 52 14.66 10.50 2.83
C ARG A 52 13.38 10.84 2.06
N TYR A 53 12.36 11.20 2.80
CA TYR A 53 11.13 11.75 2.25
C TYR A 53 11.24 13.28 2.27
N ALA A 54 11.05 13.89 1.10
CA ALA A 54 11.02 15.35 0.97
C ALA A 54 9.55 15.81 1.07
N THR A 55 9.16 16.36 2.20
CA THR A 55 7.78 16.79 2.48
C THR A 55 7.35 17.97 1.59
N ASP A 56 8.33 18.81 1.20
CA ASP A 56 8.10 20.01 0.40
C ASP A 56 7.98 19.72 -1.10
N ALA A 57 8.34 18.50 -1.53
CA ALA A 57 8.25 18.09 -2.92
C ALA A 57 6.84 17.55 -3.23
N ILE A 58 6.00 18.39 -3.84
CA ILE A 58 4.62 18.05 -4.19
C ILE A 58 4.56 17.71 -5.67
N CYS A 59 4.07 16.51 -5.99
CA CYS A 59 3.78 16.09 -7.36
C CYS A 59 2.27 16.00 -7.58
N TRP A 60 1.78 16.73 -8.58
CA TRP A 60 0.38 16.68 -8.99
C TRP A 60 0.24 15.69 -10.14
N THR A 61 -0.57 14.68 -9.95
CA THR A 61 -0.86 13.67 -10.97
C THR A 61 -2.36 13.51 -11.13
N GLN A 62 -2.79 13.08 -12.33
CA GLN A 62 -4.18 12.77 -12.56
C GLN A 62 -4.56 11.47 -11.83
N ALA A 63 -5.62 11.53 -11.02
CA ALA A 63 -6.20 10.36 -10.39
C ALA A 63 -7.04 9.55 -11.41
N PRO A 64 -7.24 8.23 -11.21
CA PRO A 64 -8.16 7.45 -12.03
C PRO A 64 -9.58 7.99 -11.90
N GLU A 65 -10.23 8.25 -13.04
CA GLU A 65 -11.57 8.83 -13.08
C GLU A 65 -12.69 7.78 -13.07
N SER A 66 -12.35 6.52 -13.35
CA SER A 66 -13.29 5.40 -13.35
C SER A 66 -12.88 4.27 -12.42
N LEU A 67 -13.85 3.50 -11.93
CA LEU A 67 -13.58 2.29 -11.15
C LEU A 67 -12.80 1.26 -11.96
N ARG A 68 -12.96 1.23 -13.28
CA ARG A 68 -12.22 0.35 -14.18
C ARG A 68 -10.74 0.71 -14.21
N ASP A 69 -10.41 1.99 -14.29
CA ASP A 69 -9.03 2.46 -14.33
C ASP A 69 -8.36 2.32 -12.96
N LEU A 70 -9.10 2.60 -11.89
CA LEU A 70 -8.66 2.32 -10.52
C LEU A 70 -8.35 0.83 -10.34
N SER A 71 -9.22 -0.07 -10.81
CA SER A 71 -9.02 -1.51 -10.72
C SER A 71 -7.78 -1.97 -11.50
N LYS A 72 -7.59 -1.47 -12.72
CA LYS A 72 -6.38 -1.75 -13.51
C LYS A 72 -5.12 -1.28 -12.81
N GLN A 73 -5.14 -0.05 -12.26
CA GLN A 73 -4.01 0.52 -11.54
C GLN A 73 -3.66 -0.31 -10.29
N ARG A 74 -4.66 -0.70 -9.49
CA ARG A 74 -4.47 -1.52 -8.28
C ARG A 74 -3.92 -2.89 -8.62
N ARG A 75 -4.46 -3.54 -9.66
CA ARG A 75 -3.99 -4.84 -10.13
C ARG A 75 -2.53 -4.76 -10.61
N ARG A 76 -2.19 -3.77 -11.43
CA ARG A 76 -0.80 -3.57 -11.89
C ARG A 76 0.17 -3.39 -10.72
N GLY A 77 -0.20 -2.52 -9.77
CA GLY A 77 0.61 -2.29 -8.56
C GLY A 77 0.79 -3.56 -7.74
N HIS A 78 -0.25 -4.38 -7.60
CA HIS A 78 -0.18 -5.64 -6.84
C HIS A 78 0.70 -6.68 -7.54
N ILE A 79 0.58 -6.82 -8.87
CA ILE A 79 1.45 -7.71 -9.66
C ILE A 79 2.91 -7.23 -9.58
N GLY A 80 3.16 -5.92 -9.70
CA GLY A 80 4.50 -5.34 -9.56
C GLY A 80 5.10 -5.61 -8.17
N LEU A 81 4.30 -5.47 -7.11
CA LEU A 81 4.70 -5.81 -5.75
C LEU A 81 5.07 -7.30 -5.63
N PHE A 82 4.22 -8.20 -6.12
CA PHE A 82 4.48 -9.64 -6.12
C PHE A 82 5.79 -9.97 -6.84
N GLN A 83 5.99 -9.44 -8.05
CA GLN A 83 7.21 -9.66 -8.85
C GLN A 83 8.45 -9.18 -8.10
N THR A 84 8.38 -7.97 -7.52
CA THR A 84 9.49 -7.39 -6.74
C THR A 84 9.81 -8.25 -5.50
N MET A 85 8.79 -8.64 -4.75
CA MET A 85 8.96 -9.46 -3.56
C MET A 85 9.56 -10.83 -3.90
N MET A 86 9.09 -11.50 -4.96
CA MET A 86 9.64 -12.79 -5.39
C MET A 86 11.09 -12.68 -5.86
N ARG A 87 11.41 -11.63 -6.61
CA ARG A 87 12.78 -11.39 -7.11
C ARG A 87 13.76 -11.17 -5.96
N HIS A 88 13.38 -10.41 -4.97
CA HIS A 88 14.22 -10.07 -3.82
C HIS A 88 13.90 -10.90 -2.56
N ARG A 89 13.37 -12.12 -2.71
CA ARG A 89 12.96 -13.00 -1.58
C ARG A 89 14.08 -13.28 -0.55
N ARG A 90 15.35 -13.12 -0.95
CA ARG A 90 16.52 -13.27 -0.05
C ARG A 90 16.55 -12.23 1.08
N MET A 91 15.78 -11.14 0.93
CA MET A 91 15.66 -10.12 1.98
C MET A 91 14.74 -10.53 3.13
N LEU A 92 13.85 -11.52 2.91
CA LEU A 92 12.84 -11.92 3.89
C LEU A 92 13.50 -12.34 5.21
N ALA A 93 13.17 -11.60 6.26
CA ALA A 93 13.65 -11.81 7.62
C ALA A 93 15.18 -11.95 7.74
N ASN A 94 15.96 -11.41 6.80
CA ASN A 94 17.40 -11.56 6.75
C ASN A 94 18.10 -10.34 7.37
N PRO A 95 18.84 -10.53 8.48
CA PRO A 95 19.52 -9.45 9.19
C PRO A 95 20.63 -8.76 8.38
N LYS A 96 21.17 -9.40 7.32
CA LYS A 96 22.15 -8.80 6.41
C LYS A 96 21.62 -7.49 5.80
N TYR A 97 20.31 -7.41 5.53
CA TYR A 97 19.67 -6.22 4.96
C TYR A 97 19.15 -5.24 6.03
N GLY A 98 19.41 -5.50 7.31
CA GLY A 98 19.03 -4.66 8.43
C GLY A 98 17.51 -4.52 8.57
N LEU A 99 17.03 -3.37 9.08
CA LEU A 99 15.61 -3.14 9.32
C LEU A 99 14.74 -3.22 8.04
N VAL A 100 15.33 -3.00 6.86
CA VAL A 100 14.58 -3.10 5.59
C VAL A 100 14.18 -4.55 5.33
N GLY A 101 15.07 -5.52 5.56
CA GLY A 101 14.77 -6.95 5.40
C GLY A 101 13.93 -7.52 6.55
N LEU A 102 14.24 -7.12 7.79
CA LEU A 102 13.58 -7.67 8.98
C LEU A 102 12.17 -7.13 9.21
N VAL A 103 11.95 -5.85 8.97
CA VAL A 103 10.69 -5.18 9.30
C VAL A 103 9.94 -4.76 8.04
N SER A 104 10.57 -3.93 7.20
CA SER A 104 9.85 -3.34 6.07
C SER A 104 9.41 -4.40 5.05
N TYR A 105 10.29 -5.32 4.69
CA TYR A 105 9.95 -6.39 3.75
C TYR A 105 8.83 -7.29 4.28
N VAL A 106 8.90 -7.70 5.55
CA VAL A 106 7.86 -8.53 6.21
C VAL A 106 6.53 -7.78 6.28
N TYR A 107 6.57 -6.48 6.60
CA TYR A 107 5.39 -5.63 6.61
C TYR A 107 4.71 -5.60 5.23
N PHE A 108 5.46 -5.33 4.15
CA PHE A 108 4.90 -5.30 2.80
C PHE A 108 4.40 -6.67 2.34
N LEU A 109 5.06 -7.75 2.74
CA LEU A 109 4.60 -9.11 2.45
C LEU A 109 3.24 -9.39 3.09
N ILE A 110 3.08 -9.11 4.38
CA ILE A 110 1.86 -9.46 5.12
C ILE A 110 0.74 -8.45 4.85
N TYR A 111 1.02 -7.15 4.99
CA TYR A 111 -0.02 -6.11 4.97
C TYR A 111 -0.36 -5.58 3.58
N GLU A 112 0.52 -5.74 2.60
CA GLU A 112 0.25 -5.27 1.23
C GLU A 112 0.01 -6.43 0.27
N LEU A 113 0.87 -7.45 0.27
CA LEU A 113 0.77 -8.55 -0.67
C LEU A 113 -0.28 -9.59 -0.26
N LEU A 114 -0.27 -10.02 1.00
CA LEU A 114 -1.19 -11.06 1.48
C LEU A 114 -2.54 -10.51 1.96
N SER A 115 -2.64 -9.21 2.24
CA SER A 115 -3.87 -8.58 2.74
C SER A 115 -5.12 -8.91 1.91
N PRO A 116 -5.14 -8.83 0.55
CA PRO A 116 -6.33 -9.15 -0.22
C PRO A 116 -6.81 -10.60 -0.02
N TYR A 117 -5.87 -11.54 0.04
CA TYR A 117 -6.18 -12.96 0.25
C TYR A 117 -6.73 -13.21 1.65
N ILE A 118 -6.15 -12.56 2.68
CA ILE A 118 -6.62 -12.63 4.07
C ILE A 118 -8.03 -12.05 4.17
N GLU A 119 -8.31 -10.93 3.52
CA GLU A 119 -9.62 -10.28 3.52
C GLU A 119 -10.69 -11.16 2.85
N ILE A 120 -10.38 -11.75 1.68
CA ILE A 120 -11.30 -12.67 0.99
C ILE A 120 -11.53 -13.95 1.81
N PHE A 121 -10.46 -14.53 2.35
CA PHE A 121 -10.58 -15.72 3.21
C PHE A 121 -11.43 -15.44 4.44
N GLY A 122 -11.21 -14.30 5.10
CA GLY A 122 -12.02 -13.84 6.23
C GLY A 122 -13.50 -13.69 5.88
N LEU A 123 -13.79 -13.05 4.72
CA LEU A 123 -15.17 -12.91 4.24
C LEU A 123 -15.85 -14.27 3.97
N VAL A 124 -15.14 -15.18 3.28
CA VAL A 124 -15.65 -16.53 3.01
C VAL A 124 -15.88 -17.29 4.32
N THR A 125 -14.98 -17.18 5.28
CA THR A 125 -15.12 -17.82 6.60
C THR A 125 -16.36 -17.29 7.34
N ILE A 126 -16.61 -15.98 7.32
CA ILE A 126 -17.80 -15.38 7.92
C ILE A 126 -19.09 -15.89 7.23
N LEU A 127 -19.09 -15.95 5.90
CA LEU A 127 -20.26 -16.46 5.15
C LEU A 127 -20.55 -17.93 5.47
N ILE A 128 -19.52 -18.78 5.56
CA ILE A 128 -19.68 -20.18 5.95
C ILE A 128 -20.19 -20.28 7.40
N ALA A 129 -19.59 -19.55 8.32
CA ALA A 129 -19.99 -19.58 9.72
C ALA A 129 -21.43 -19.07 9.94
N PHE A 130 -21.88 -18.10 9.11
CA PHE A 130 -23.28 -17.68 9.08
C PHE A 130 -24.20 -18.79 8.55
N ALA A 131 -23.80 -19.46 7.46
CA ALA A 131 -24.60 -20.53 6.85
C ALA A 131 -24.80 -21.77 7.75
N VAL A 132 -23.84 -22.04 8.66
CA VAL A 132 -23.89 -23.13 9.62
C VAL A 132 -24.35 -22.69 11.03
N ASP A 133 -24.92 -21.49 11.13
CA ASP A 133 -25.51 -20.91 12.35
C ASP A 133 -24.54 -20.81 13.55
N LEU A 134 -23.27 -20.63 13.27
CA LEU A 134 -22.22 -20.44 14.29
C LEU A 134 -22.03 -18.99 14.72
N ILE A 135 -22.70 -18.04 14.07
CA ILE A 135 -22.51 -16.60 14.33
C ILE A 135 -23.64 -16.01 15.14
N ASN A 136 -23.29 -15.31 16.21
CA ASN A 136 -24.21 -14.38 16.88
C ASN A 136 -24.37 -13.13 16.01
N VAL A 137 -25.46 -13.03 15.24
CA VAL A 137 -25.73 -11.95 14.29
C VAL A 137 -25.69 -10.55 14.94
N PRO A 138 -26.32 -10.30 16.08
CA PRO A 138 -26.22 -9.01 16.77
C PRO A 138 -24.78 -8.60 17.08
N PHE A 139 -23.98 -9.53 17.58
CA PHE A 139 -22.56 -9.28 17.87
C PHE A 139 -21.76 -8.99 16.60
N MET A 140 -22.01 -9.73 15.53
CA MET A 140 -21.36 -9.50 14.23
C MET A 140 -21.66 -8.12 13.66
N ILE A 141 -22.92 -7.66 13.73
CA ILE A 141 -23.32 -6.33 13.28
C ILE A 141 -22.64 -5.24 14.13
N LEU A 142 -22.63 -5.42 15.45
CA LEU A 142 -21.95 -4.49 16.36
C LEU A 142 -20.45 -4.40 16.06
N PHE A 143 -19.79 -5.54 15.92
CA PHE A 143 -18.36 -5.60 15.58
C PHE A 143 -18.06 -4.91 14.26
N PHE A 144 -18.87 -5.16 13.22
CA PHE A 144 -18.72 -4.53 11.92
C PHE A 144 -18.95 -3.01 12.00
N ALA A 145 -19.93 -2.56 12.74
CA ALA A 145 -20.19 -1.14 12.95
C ALA A 145 -19.00 -0.44 13.62
N ILE A 146 -18.45 -1.04 14.69
CA ILE A 146 -17.26 -0.52 15.37
C ILE A 146 -16.06 -0.48 14.41
N TYR A 147 -15.85 -1.53 13.62
CA TYR A 147 -14.79 -1.61 12.64
C TYR A 147 -14.89 -0.49 11.58
N VAL A 148 -16.09 -0.25 11.04
CA VAL A 148 -16.33 0.80 10.05
C VAL A 148 -16.06 2.18 10.64
N VAL A 149 -16.59 2.46 11.85
CA VAL A 149 -16.39 3.73 12.53
C VAL A 149 -14.90 3.98 12.83
N TYR A 150 -14.21 2.99 13.38
CA TYR A 150 -12.78 3.09 13.69
C TYR A 150 -11.94 3.35 12.43
N SER A 151 -12.20 2.58 11.36
CA SER A 151 -11.47 2.73 10.11
C SER A 151 -11.76 4.06 9.42
N ALA A 152 -13.01 4.53 9.45
CA ALA A 152 -13.38 5.85 8.94
C ALA A 152 -12.69 6.99 9.71
N LEU A 153 -12.58 6.89 11.04
CA LEU A 153 -11.85 7.85 11.86
C LEU A 153 -10.36 7.89 11.50
N LEU A 154 -9.74 6.74 11.29
CA LEU A 154 -8.33 6.67 10.85
C LEU A 154 -8.13 7.31 9.46
N SER A 155 -9.00 7.00 8.50
CA SER A 155 -8.95 7.58 7.15
C SER A 155 -9.15 9.09 7.17
N LEU A 156 -10.10 9.58 7.96
CA LEU A 156 -10.33 11.01 8.14
C LEU A 156 -9.15 11.71 8.81
N THR A 157 -8.56 11.10 9.83
CA THR A 157 -7.38 11.64 10.49
C THR A 157 -6.21 11.77 9.52
N ALA A 158 -5.97 10.73 8.70
CA ALA A 158 -4.93 10.76 7.67
C ALA A 158 -5.21 11.82 6.60
N PHE A 159 -6.47 11.98 6.17
CA PHE A 159 -6.90 12.98 5.20
C PHE A 159 -6.68 14.41 5.73
N PHE A 160 -7.13 14.72 6.95
CA PHE A 160 -6.95 16.04 7.54
C PHE A 160 -5.48 16.35 7.85
N ALA A 161 -4.71 15.37 8.32
CA ALA A 161 -3.26 15.55 8.52
C ALA A 161 -2.57 15.93 7.21
N ARG A 162 -2.97 15.32 6.09
CA ARG A 162 -2.40 15.66 4.77
C ARG A 162 -2.81 17.05 4.29
N ILE A 163 -4.07 17.44 4.47
CA ILE A 163 -4.56 18.78 4.11
C ILE A 163 -3.83 19.87 4.88
N HIS A 164 -3.64 19.64 6.18
CA HIS A 164 -2.91 20.57 7.03
C HIS A 164 -1.45 20.72 6.57
N THR A 165 -0.84 19.65 6.11
CA THR A 165 0.55 19.67 5.60
C THR A 165 0.68 20.45 4.28
N ILE A 166 -0.37 20.47 3.43
CA ILE A 166 -0.34 21.09 2.09
C ILE A 166 -0.98 22.50 2.12
N ASP A 167 -1.54 22.92 3.27
CA ASP A 167 -2.24 24.21 3.46
C ASP A 167 -3.38 24.46 2.44
N LEU A 168 -4.14 23.40 2.13
CA LEU A 168 -5.28 23.47 1.23
C LEU A 168 -6.52 24.01 1.96
N LYS A 169 -7.12 25.06 1.41
CA LYS A 169 -8.41 25.59 1.87
C LYS A 169 -9.54 24.73 1.28
N LEU A 170 -10.25 24.01 2.15
CA LEU A 170 -11.40 23.19 1.77
C LEU A 170 -12.71 23.92 1.98
N HIS A 171 -13.67 23.71 1.07
CA HIS A 171 -15.06 24.09 1.31
C HIS A 171 -15.77 23.02 2.16
N ALA A 172 -16.78 23.42 2.91
CA ALA A 172 -17.55 22.49 3.75
C ALA A 172 -18.14 21.32 2.95
N SER A 173 -18.53 21.55 1.69
CA SER A 173 -19.00 20.51 0.77
C SER A 173 -17.94 19.43 0.49
N ASP A 174 -16.66 19.81 0.42
CA ASP A 174 -15.57 18.87 0.13
C ASP A 174 -15.26 18.00 1.36
N VAL A 175 -15.41 18.57 2.54
CA VAL A 175 -15.29 17.81 3.80
C VAL A 175 -16.40 16.76 3.92
N VAL A 176 -17.65 17.12 3.61
CA VAL A 176 -18.79 16.17 3.62
C VAL A 176 -18.58 15.05 2.62
N LYS A 177 -18.15 15.39 1.40
CA LYS A 177 -17.81 14.38 0.37
C LYS A 177 -16.68 13.47 0.82
N ALA A 178 -15.62 14.01 1.44
CA ALA A 178 -14.51 13.23 1.93
C ALA A 178 -14.94 12.25 3.03
N VAL A 179 -15.79 12.68 3.97
CA VAL A 179 -16.37 11.80 5.01
C VAL A 179 -17.17 10.68 4.37
N GLY A 180 -18.05 11.00 3.42
CA GLY A 180 -18.85 10.00 2.70
C GLY A 180 -17.98 9.00 1.94
N LEU A 181 -16.93 9.47 1.26
CA LEU A 181 -15.98 8.62 0.53
C LEU A 181 -15.16 7.73 1.48
N CYS A 182 -14.73 8.21 2.64
CA CYS A 182 -14.03 7.39 3.63
C CYS A 182 -14.91 6.24 4.15
N ILE A 183 -16.19 6.50 4.42
CA ILE A 183 -17.14 5.46 4.85
C ILE A 183 -17.38 4.46 3.72
N LEU A 184 -17.57 4.93 2.48
CA LEU A 184 -17.78 4.08 1.31
C LEU A 184 -16.56 3.20 1.03
N GLU A 185 -15.35 3.76 1.17
CA GLU A 185 -14.10 3.04 0.98
C GLU A 185 -14.00 1.84 1.93
N VAL A 186 -14.24 2.07 3.21
CA VAL A 186 -14.10 1.04 4.23
C VAL A 186 -15.18 -0.02 4.14
N SER A 187 -16.44 0.37 3.86
CA SER A 187 -17.59 -0.55 3.88
C SER A 187 -17.74 -1.35 2.59
N CYS A 188 -17.41 -0.79 1.42
CA CYS A 188 -17.68 -1.42 0.13
C CYS A 188 -16.45 -1.53 -0.77
N LEU A 189 -15.77 -0.42 -1.05
CA LEU A 189 -14.68 -0.38 -2.04
C LEU A 189 -13.51 -1.27 -1.64
N ARG A 190 -13.23 -1.39 -0.36
CA ARG A 190 -12.15 -2.22 0.15
C ARG A 190 -12.29 -3.68 -0.29
N PHE A 191 -13.47 -4.27 -0.13
CA PHE A 191 -13.73 -5.65 -0.53
C PHE A 191 -13.66 -5.84 -2.05
N VAL A 192 -14.21 -4.87 -2.81
CA VAL A 192 -14.10 -4.88 -4.27
C VAL A 192 -12.63 -4.81 -4.71
N MET A 193 -11.84 -3.95 -4.09
CA MET A 193 -10.42 -3.81 -4.42
C MET A 193 -9.58 -5.01 -3.92
N ALA A 194 -9.97 -5.67 -2.83
CA ALA A 194 -9.36 -6.93 -2.40
C ALA A 194 -9.56 -8.01 -3.47
N TRP A 195 -10.78 -8.14 -3.98
CA TRP A 195 -11.09 -9.09 -5.06
C TRP A 195 -10.32 -8.80 -6.36
N VAL A 196 -10.16 -7.52 -6.72
CA VAL A 196 -9.42 -7.11 -7.92
C VAL A 196 -7.92 -7.42 -7.82
N ARG A 197 -7.36 -7.39 -6.58
CA ARG A 197 -5.93 -7.64 -6.31
C ARG A 197 -5.62 -9.13 -6.14
N ALA A 198 -6.55 -9.93 -5.67
CA ALA A 198 -6.41 -11.39 -5.54
C ALA A 198 -6.46 -12.10 -6.89
#